data_b20ecb5937d10e87b45493072cb26798
#
_entry.id   b20ecb5937d10e87b45493072cb26798
#
_cell.length_a   1.000
_cell.length_b   1.000
_cell.length_c   1.000
_cell.angle_alpha   90.00
_cell.angle_beta   90.00
_cell.angle_gamma   90.00
#
_symmetry.space_group_name_H-M   'P 1'
#
loop_
_entity.id
_entity.type
_entity.pdbx_description
1 polymer ?
#
loop_
_entity_poly.entity_id
_entity_poly.type
_entity_poly.pdbx_seq_one_letter_code
_entity_poly.pdbx_strand_id
1 'polypeptide(L)'
;MGREIYVCDSALNNRISLTTNGSLNKLSIEPKSSISLVEGVYLGKVIKVVSGIDGAFIDCGLSQDAFLNFAGVIGGTNPDDHVLDKGRLTEGSKILVQVKSDARDGKGPRVSTKISLIGRYAVFSPDSGSIRVSRRITGRD
;
A
#
# COMPACT_ATOMS: atom_id res chain seq x y z
N MET A 1 1.89 -0.17 34.27
CA MET A 1 2.51 -0.93 33.17
C MET A 1 3.19 0.07 32.22
N GLY A 2 4.52 0.13 32.24
CA GLY A 2 5.29 1.02 31.37
C GLY A 2 5.57 0.35 30.03
N ARG A 3 5.13 0.99 28.94
CA ARG A 3 5.56 0.63 27.57
C ARG A 3 6.48 1.72 27.07
N GLU A 4 7.60 1.32 26.48
CA GLU A 4 8.60 2.24 25.95
C GLU A 4 8.93 1.86 24.53
N ILE A 5 9.14 2.87 23.68
CA ILE A 5 9.57 2.69 22.30
C ILE A 5 10.95 3.35 22.18
N TYR A 6 11.92 2.57 21.78
CA TYR A 6 13.26 3.08 21.47
C TYR A 6 13.44 3.10 19.96
N VAL A 7 13.86 4.24 19.45
CA VAL A 7 14.19 4.44 18.04
C VAL A 7 15.67 4.76 17.93
N CYS A 8 16.39 3.93 17.20
CA CYS A 8 17.80 4.13 16.90
C CYS A 8 17.96 4.29 15.39
N ASP A 9 18.35 5.48 14.98
CA ASP A 9 18.70 5.79 13.60
C ASP A 9 20.21 5.64 13.42
N SER A 10 20.63 4.69 12.59
CA SER A 10 22.03 4.47 12.24
C SER A 10 22.27 4.69 10.74
N ALA A 11 23.52 4.75 10.32
CA ALA A 11 23.87 4.93 8.90
C ALA A 11 23.30 3.81 7.99
N LEU A 12 23.14 2.59 8.52
CA LEU A 12 22.77 1.41 7.74
C LEU A 12 21.30 1.00 7.90
N ASN A 13 20.72 1.26 9.07
CA ASN A 13 19.35 0.83 9.37
C ASN A 13 18.70 1.66 10.47
N ASN A 14 17.38 1.68 10.46
CA ASN A 14 16.57 2.13 11.58
C ASN A 14 16.19 0.92 12.42
N ARG A 15 16.36 1.01 13.74
CA ARG A 15 15.92 -0.01 14.70
C ARG A 15 14.85 0.57 15.59
N ILE A 16 13.71 -0.09 15.63
CA ILE A 16 12.60 0.30 16.50
C ILE A 16 12.32 -0.87 17.44
N SER A 17 12.46 -0.64 18.73
CA SER A 17 12.15 -1.66 19.74
C SER A 17 11.01 -1.20 20.63
N LEU A 18 10.10 -2.12 20.92
CA LEU A 18 9.03 -1.97 21.89
C LEU A 18 9.35 -2.81 23.11
N THR A 19 9.41 -2.19 24.28
CA THR A 19 9.56 -2.89 25.55
C THR A 19 8.32 -2.74 26.43
N THR A 20 8.13 -3.69 27.32
CA THR A 20 7.11 -3.62 28.38
C THR A 20 7.77 -4.04 29.69
N ASN A 21 7.77 -3.14 30.68
CA ASN A 21 8.43 -3.36 31.98
C ASN A 21 9.91 -3.82 31.81
N GLY A 22 10.65 -3.19 30.89
CA GLY A 22 12.06 -3.52 30.61
C GLY A 22 12.31 -4.75 29.74
N SER A 23 11.28 -5.53 29.41
CA SER A 23 11.38 -6.70 28.54
C SER A 23 11.10 -6.37 27.09
N LEU A 24 11.92 -6.84 26.15
CA LEU A 24 11.74 -6.61 24.72
C LEU A 24 10.56 -7.44 24.19
N ASN A 25 9.55 -6.73 23.62
CA ASN A 25 8.36 -7.36 23.03
C ASN A 25 8.43 -7.42 21.51
N LYS A 26 9.02 -6.42 20.88
CA LYS A 26 9.13 -6.33 19.42
C LYS A 26 10.40 -5.60 19.03
N LEU A 27 11.10 -6.12 18.02
CA LEU A 27 12.19 -5.44 17.34
C LEU A 27 11.88 -5.39 15.85
N SER A 28 11.95 -4.18 15.27
CA SER A 28 11.91 -3.93 13.83
C SER A 28 13.27 -3.40 13.41
N ILE A 29 13.83 -3.96 12.35
CA ILE A 29 15.06 -3.48 11.73
C ILE A 29 14.75 -3.17 10.27
N GLU A 30 14.89 -1.91 9.90
CA GLU A 30 14.59 -1.41 8.56
C GLU A 30 15.88 -0.94 7.89
N PRO A 31 16.44 -1.71 6.94
CA PRO A 31 17.63 -1.30 6.22
C PRO A 31 17.37 -0.02 5.41
N LYS A 32 18.25 0.97 5.48
CA LYS A 32 18.13 2.19 4.68
C LYS A 32 18.38 1.98 3.19
N SER A 33 18.99 0.86 2.81
CA SER A 33 19.28 0.49 1.43
C SER A 33 18.07 -0.14 0.69
N SER A 34 17.02 -0.54 1.40
CA SER A 34 15.83 -1.16 0.82
C SER A 34 14.57 -0.66 1.52
N ILE A 35 14.19 0.57 1.21
CA ILE A 35 12.89 1.07 1.65
C ILE A 35 11.84 0.38 0.77
N SER A 36 11.08 -0.54 1.36
CA SER A 36 9.90 -1.11 0.70
C SER A 36 8.88 0.00 0.47
N LEU A 37 8.37 0.07 -0.75
CA LEU A 37 7.32 1.01 -1.15
C LEU A 37 5.92 0.43 -0.89
N VAL A 38 5.85 -0.84 -0.46
CA VAL A 38 4.59 -1.56 -0.24
C VAL A 38 3.72 -0.82 0.77
N GLU A 39 2.42 -0.74 0.48
CA GLU A 39 1.39 0.02 1.18
C GLU A 39 1.50 1.56 1.02
N GLY A 40 2.54 2.08 0.38
CA GLY A 40 2.63 3.50 0.01
C GLY A 40 1.51 3.89 -0.97
N VAL A 41 0.89 5.06 -0.73
CA VAL A 41 -0.18 5.61 -1.59
C VAL A 41 0.37 6.77 -2.40
N TYR A 42 0.13 6.75 -3.71
CA TYR A 42 0.66 7.72 -4.66
C TYR A 42 -0.45 8.27 -5.56
N LEU A 43 -0.37 9.55 -5.87
CA LEU A 43 -1.14 10.15 -6.96
C LEU A 43 -0.30 10.03 -8.24
N GLY A 44 -0.54 8.97 -9.02
CA GLY A 44 0.19 8.70 -10.24
C GLY A 44 -0.48 9.31 -11.47
N LYS A 45 0.28 9.37 -12.56
CA LYS A 45 -0.19 9.76 -13.90
C LYS A 45 -0.18 8.55 -14.81
N VAL A 46 -1.27 8.29 -15.50
CA VAL A 46 -1.36 7.20 -16.50
C VAL A 46 -0.47 7.54 -17.70
N ILE A 47 0.55 6.73 -17.94
CA ILE A 47 1.47 6.90 -19.07
C ILE A 47 0.90 6.21 -20.30
N LYS A 48 0.51 4.93 -20.13
CA LYS A 48 0.06 4.09 -21.22
C LYS A 48 -0.92 3.04 -20.76
N VAL A 49 -1.99 2.88 -21.52
CA VAL A 49 -2.97 1.80 -21.35
C VAL A 49 -2.62 0.68 -22.34
N VAL A 50 -2.46 -0.55 -21.84
CA VAL A 50 -2.06 -1.71 -22.65
C VAL A 50 -3.13 -2.78 -22.57
N SER A 51 -4.02 -2.82 -23.55
CA SER A 51 -5.15 -3.75 -23.58
C SER A 51 -4.73 -5.22 -23.68
N GLY A 52 -3.58 -5.50 -24.33
CA GLY A 52 -3.09 -6.87 -24.52
C GLY A 52 -2.63 -7.57 -23.23
N ILE A 53 -2.33 -6.81 -22.17
CA ILE A 53 -1.94 -7.34 -20.86
C ILE A 53 -2.91 -6.93 -19.74
N ASP A 54 -4.08 -6.43 -20.13
CA ASP A 54 -5.11 -5.95 -19.18
C ASP A 54 -4.55 -5.05 -18.09
N GLY A 55 -3.81 -4.00 -18.46
CA GLY A 55 -3.16 -3.14 -17.51
C GLY A 55 -2.74 -1.78 -18.04
N ALA A 56 -2.19 -0.96 -17.16
CA ALA A 56 -1.64 0.34 -17.48
C ALA A 56 -0.30 0.58 -16.75
N PHE A 57 0.55 1.39 -17.36
CA PHE A 57 1.75 1.94 -16.73
C PHE A 57 1.44 3.29 -16.11
N ILE A 58 1.86 3.47 -14.87
CA ILE A 58 1.58 4.63 -14.03
C ILE A 58 2.90 5.23 -13.56
N ASP A 59 3.12 6.51 -13.90
CA ASP A 59 4.21 7.30 -13.32
C ASP A 59 3.81 7.76 -11.91
N CYS A 60 4.46 7.21 -10.91
CA CYS A 60 4.32 7.57 -9.50
C CYS A 60 5.48 8.42 -8.98
N GLY A 61 6.35 8.93 -9.86
CA GLY A 61 7.59 9.62 -9.47
C GLY A 61 8.65 8.69 -8.85
N LEU A 62 8.53 7.38 -9.10
CA LEU A 62 9.48 6.35 -8.67
C LEU A 62 10.55 6.12 -9.73
N SER A 63 11.57 5.34 -9.40
CA SER A 63 12.67 5.01 -10.34
C SER A 63 12.20 4.21 -11.56
N GLN A 64 11.07 3.52 -11.47
CA GLN A 64 10.45 2.75 -12.54
C GLN A 64 8.94 2.98 -12.51
N ASP A 65 8.32 2.95 -13.70
CA ASP A 65 6.88 3.06 -13.84
C ASP A 65 6.17 1.88 -13.16
N ALA A 66 5.13 2.21 -12.42
CA ALA A 66 4.32 1.21 -11.74
C ALA A 66 3.35 0.53 -12.71
N PHE A 67 3.09 -0.75 -12.48
CA PHE A 67 2.12 -1.52 -13.27
C PHE A 67 0.81 -1.70 -12.52
N LEU A 68 -0.28 -1.21 -13.10
CA LEU A 68 -1.65 -1.40 -12.64
C LEU A 68 -2.32 -2.50 -13.45
N ASN A 69 -2.66 -3.63 -12.83
CA ASN A 69 -3.43 -4.70 -13.48
C ASN A 69 -4.94 -4.44 -13.29
N PHE A 70 -5.70 -4.49 -14.39
CA PHE A 70 -7.16 -4.26 -14.37
C PHE A 70 -7.96 -5.41 -13.73
N ALA A 71 -7.43 -6.63 -13.67
CA ALA A 71 -8.10 -7.74 -12.98
C ALA A 71 -8.26 -7.48 -11.47
N GLY A 72 -7.41 -6.63 -10.88
CA GLY A 72 -7.52 -6.18 -9.49
C GLY A 72 -8.47 -5.00 -9.28
N VAL A 73 -8.94 -4.38 -10.36
CA VAL A 73 -9.80 -3.18 -10.35
C VAL A 73 -11.28 -3.53 -10.42
N ILE A 74 -11.61 -4.70 -10.97
CA ILE A 74 -12.99 -5.10 -11.22
C ILE A 74 -13.60 -5.68 -9.94
N GLY A 75 -14.56 -4.96 -9.34
CA GLY A 75 -15.39 -5.49 -8.28
C GLY A 75 -15.98 -4.48 -7.31
N GLY A 76 -16.27 -3.26 -7.73
CA GLY A 76 -17.21 -2.40 -7.05
C GLY A 76 -18.63 -2.77 -7.52
N THR A 77 -19.46 -3.30 -6.62
CA THR A 77 -20.87 -3.58 -6.90
C THR A 77 -21.77 -2.39 -6.55
N ASN A 78 -21.20 -1.27 -6.12
CA ASN A 78 -21.93 -0.06 -5.81
C ASN A 78 -21.82 0.97 -6.93
N PRO A 79 -22.93 1.65 -7.31
CA PRO A 79 -22.94 2.69 -8.35
C PRO A 79 -22.04 3.90 -8.03
N ASP A 80 -21.74 4.12 -6.74
CA ASP A 80 -20.87 5.20 -6.25
C ASP A 80 -19.39 4.79 -6.11
N ASP A 81 -19.07 3.52 -6.29
CA ASP A 81 -17.68 3.11 -6.40
C ASP A 81 -17.13 3.75 -7.68
N HIS A 82 -16.13 4.58 -7.54
CA HIS A 82 -15.30 5.05 -8.65
C HIS A 82 -14.51 3.86 -9.22
N VAL A 83 -15.25 2.88 -9.72
CA VAL A 83 -14.72 1.76 -10.48
C VAL A 83 -14.14 2.39 -11.73
N LEU A 84 -12.84 2.34 -11.85
CA LEU A 84 -12.19 2.62 -13.10
C LEU A 84 -12.61 1.54 -14.08
N ASP A 85 -13.71 1.78 -14.75
CA ASP A 85 -14.07 1.03 -15.94
C ASP A 85 -12.87 1.10 -16.90
N LYS A 86 -12.54 -0.03 -17.52
CA LYS A 86 -11.45 -0.11 -18.51
C LYS A 86 -11.52 1.00 -19.56
N GLY A 87 -12.71 1.54 -19.82
CA GLY A 87 -12.96 2.66 -20.74
C GLY A 87 -12.73 4.06 -20.15
N ARG A 88 -12.51 4.21 -18.85
CA ARG A 88 -12.32 5.51 -18.19
C ARG A 88 -10.88 5.85 -17.90
N LEU A 89 -9.96 4.88 -17.99
CA LEU A 89 -8.55 5.14 -17.79
C LEU A 89 -7.96 5.72 -19.08
N THR A 90 -7.74 7.02 -19.08
CA THR A 90 -7.15 7.72 -20.23
C THR A 90 -5.70 8.07 -19.95
N GLU A 91 -4.85 7.95 -20.96
CA GLU A 91 -3.46 8.39 -20.88
C GLU A 91 -3.40 9.87 -20.50
N GLY A 92 -2.51 10.23 -19.58
CA GLY A 92 -2.39 11.58 -19.04
C GLY A 92 -3.27 11.87 -17.83
N SER A 93 -4.29 11.04 -17.52
CA SER A 93 -5.13 11.23 -16.33
C SER A 93 -4.38 10.92 -15.03
N LYS A 94 -4.81 11.55 -13.94
CA LYS A 94 -4.28 11.28 -12.59
C LYS A 94 -5.12 10.21 -11.91
N ILE A 95 -4.45 9.32 -11.18
CA ILE A 95 -5.07 8.21 -10.49
C ILE A 95 -4.40 7.97 -9.15
N LEU A 96 -5.21 7.74 -8.10
CA LEU A 96 -4.70 7.35 -6.79
C LEU A 96 -4.46 5.84 -6.77
N VAL A 97 -3.25 5.45 -6.41
CA VAL A 97 -2.84 4.04 -6.38
C VAL A 97 -2.05 3.71 -5.12
N GLN A 98 -2.13 2.45 -4.70
CA GLN A 98 -1.37 1.91 -3.59
C GLN A 98 -0.43 0.82 -4.09
N VAL A 99 0.84 0.87 -3.67
CA VAL A 99 1.83 -0.15 -4.00
C VAL A 99 1.49 -1.46 -3.29
N LYS A 100 1.42 -2.56 -4.04
CA LYS A 100 1.14 -3.91 -3.54
C LYS A 100 2.37 -4.81 -3.54
N SER A 101 3.34 -4.54 -4.40
CA SER A 101 4.65 -5.19 -4.36
C SER A 101 5.72 -4.27 -4.90
N ASP A 102 6.91 -4.37 -4.36
CA ASP A 102 8.08 -3.65 -4.84
C ASP A 102 8.49 -4.10 -6.24
N ALA A 103 9.29 -3.25 -6.90
CA ALA A 103 9.94 -3.58 -8.16
C ALA A 103 10.81 -4.81 -8.02
N ARG A 104 10.77 -5.73 -9.01
CA ARG A 104 11.59 -6.95 -9.05
C ARG A 104 11.94 -7.31 -10.48
N ASP A 105 13.13 -7.88 -10.68
CA ASP A 105 13.56 -8.47 -11.94
C ASP A 105 13.45 -7.50 -13.14
N GLY A 106 13.80 -6.23 -12.93
CA GLY A 106 13.72 -5.20 -13.94
C GLY A 106 12.29 -4.71 -14.26
N LYS A 107 11.29 -5.20 -13.53
CA LYS A 107 9.89 -4.74 -13.63
C LYS A 107 9.57 -3.75 -12.52
N GLY A 108 8.82 -2.71 -12.86
CA GLY A 108 8.35 -1.72 -11.90
C GLY A 108 7.43 -2.30 -10.81
N PRO A 109 7.16 -1.51 -9.76
CA PRO A 109 6.30 -1.94 -8.68
C PRO A 109 4.87 -2.21 -9.19
N ARG A 110 4.16 -3.13 -8.54
CA ARG A 110 2.75 -3.37 -8.81
C ARG A 110 1.89 -2.50 -7.92
N VAL A 111 0.87 -1.89 -8.52
CA VAL A 111 -0.07 -1.02 -7.82
C VAL A 111 -1.51 -1.47 -8.00
N SER A 112 -2.39 -0.98 -7.12
CA SER A 112 -3.82 -1.20 -7.18
C SER A 112 -4.55 0.10 -6.85
N THR A 113 -5.73 0.30 -7.41
CA THR A 113 -6.62 1.40 -7.04
C THR A 113 -7.38 1.12 -5.74
N LYS A 114 -7.45 -0.15 -5.33
CA LYS A 114 -8.03 -0.53 -4.03
C LYS A 114 -7.08 -0.16 -2.91
N ILE A 115 -7.38 0.96 -2.25
CA ILE A 115 -6.60 1.47 -1.14
C ILE A 115 -7.04 0.78 0.14
N SER A 116 -6.08 0.31 0.92
CA SER A 116 -6.30 -0.29 2.23
C SER A 116 -5.33 0.30 3.23
N LEU A 117 -5.82 1.01 4.22
CA LEU A 117 -5.00 1.55 5.29
C LEU A 117 -4.97 0.54 6.45
N ILE A 118 -3.84 -0.13 6.58
CA ILE A 118 -3.67 -1.24 7.50
C ILE A 118 -3.13 -0.72 8.82
N GLY A 119 -3.96 -0.78 9.87
CA GLY A 119 -3.56 -0.55 11.25
C GLY A 119 -3.28 -1.86 11.98
N ARG A 120 -2.84 -1.76 13.23
CA ARG A 120 -2.51 -2.92 14.07
C ARG A 120 -3.69 -3.86 14.29
N TYR A 121 -4.89 -3.30 14.43
CA TYR A 121 -6.09 -4.03 14.81
C TYR A 121 -7.25 -3.88 13.84
N ALA A 122 -7.13 -2.99 12.88
CA ALA A 122 -8.17 -2.70 11.91
C ALA A 122 -7.58 -2.39 10.54
N VAL A 123 -8.39 -2.61 9.51
CA VAL A 123 -8.12 -2.19 8.14
C VAL A 123 -9.24 -1.25 7.72
N PHE A 124 -8.88 -0.06 7.30
CA PHE A 124 -9.82 0.89 6.71
C PHE A 124 -9.69 0.87 5.19
N SER A 125 -10.81 0.75 4.50
CA SER A 125 -10.90 0.81 3.03
C SER A 125 -11.67 2.09 2.66
N PRO A 126 -10.98 3.16 2.22
CA PRO A 126 -11.62 4.43 1.89
C PRO A 126 -12.70 4.30 0.83
N ASP A 127 -12.48 3.45 -0.18
CA ASP A 127 -13.40 3.27 -1.32
C ASP A 127 -14.79 2.79 -0.91
N SER A 128 -14.87 1.96 0.13
CA SER A 128 -16.15 1.45 0.67
C SER A 128 -16.55 2.08 1.99
N GLY A 129 -15.73 3.00 2.54
CA GLY A 129 -15.92 3.54 3.89
C GLY A 129 -15.92 2.48 5.00
N SER A 130 -15.47 1.25 4.67
CA SER A 130 -15.58 0.12 5.60
C SER A 130 -14.36 0.01 6.51
N ILE A 131 -14.64 -0.31 7.78
CA ILE A 131 -13.61 -0.65 8.77
C ILE A 131 -13.78 -2.12 9.12
N ARG A 132 -12.74 -2.91 8.89
CA ARG A 132 -12.68 -4.32 9.28
C ARG A 132 -11.75 -4.45 10.48
N VAL A 133 -12.29 -4.93 11.60
CA VAL A 133 -11.53 -5.17 12.82
C VAL A 133 -10.93 -6.58 12.80
N SER A 134 -9.73 -6.71 13.33
CA SER A 134 -9.06 -8.01 13.44
C SER A 134 -9.89 -8.99 14.29
N ARG A 135 -10.08 -10.21 13.78
CA ARG A 135 -10.75 -11.29 14.53
C ARG A 135 -10.01 -11.70 15.82
N ARG A 136 -8.79 -11.24 16.01
CA ARG A 136 -8.01 -11.48 17.23
C ARG A 136 -8.46 -10.60 18.41
N ILE A 137 -9.28 -9.59 18.14
CA ILE A 137 -9.88 -8.78 19.18
C ILE A 137 -11.14 -9.52 19.62
N THR A 138 -11.04 -10.22 20.73
CA THR A 138 -12.16 -10.87 21.41
C THR A 138 -12.41 -10.08 22.69
N GLY A 139 -13.26 -9.10 22.65
CA GLY A 139 -13.70 -8.29 23.79
C GLY A 139 -14.94 -7.51 23.37
N ARG A 140 -16.02 -7.71 24.08
CA ARG A 140 -17.15 -6.80 24.09
C ARG A 140 -16.93 -5.84 25.25
N ASP A 141 -16.36 -4.67 24.96
CA ASP A 141 -16.43 -3.50 25.85
C ASP A 141 -16.68 -2.28 24.96
#